data_437ee65577c10024e368bc0ab2b75f3c
#
_entry.id   437ee65577c10024e368bc0ab2b75f3c
#
_cell.length_a   1.000
_cell.length_b   1.000
_cell.length_c   1.000
_cell.angle_alpha   90.00
_cell.angle_beta   90.00
_cell.angle_gamma   90.00
#
_symmetry.space_group_name_H-M   'P 1'
#
loop_
_entity.id
_entity.type
_entity.pdbx_description
1 polymer ?
#
loop_
_entity_poly.entity_id
_entity_poly.type
_entity_poly.pdbx_seq_one_letter_code
_entity_poly.pdbx_strand_id
1 'polypeptide(L)'
;SEDEKVSLATYDTWGGGDPAIWVQIANTMKLRIALRLSKRESEMAADGYDLKAIATAAADNTLAVSGKDIVIKDQSNELKRMFEWQDCGMNANLVTLMVGMNDPRLPLYMTKNADEIKNEKGEVTPKNSVYCGIRYASGMAQKGSDGWYGYKMSQWVGSYNTPLPIFKAAEAYFLLAEAKLRWNIGGTSVKDLYEQGIRLSIKNELAYKGSFAGIENISDAAIDAYINGTTGQANYVDPGNS
;
A
#
# COMPACT_ATOMS: atom_id res chain seq x y z
N SER A 1 17.52 28.81 10.44
CA SER A 1 16.77 30.02 10.02
C SER A 1 15.75 29.66 8.94
N GLU A 2 14.80 30.52 8.61
CA GLU A 2 13.85 30.30 7.51
C GLU A 2 14.57 30.20 6.16
N ASP A 3 15.66 30.92 5.99
CA ASP A 3 16.47 30.89 4.77
C ASP A 3 17.18 29.53 4.59
N GLU A 4 17.59 28.87 5.66
CA GLU A 4 18.16 27.51 5.62
C GLU A 4 17.10 26.46 5.27
N LYS A 5 15.86 26.62 5.75
CA LYS A 5 14.74 25.74 5.38
C LYS A 5 14.41 25.84 3.89
N VAL A 6 14.40 27.03 3.33
CA VAL A 6 14.17 27.24 1.89
C VAL A 6 15.28 26.59 1.06
N SER A 7 16.54 26.71 1.50
CA SER A 7 17.67 26.04 0.83
C SER A 7 17.56 24.52 0.85
N LEU A 8 17.17 23.93 1.99
CA LEU A 8 16.99 22.48 2.12
C LEU A 8 15.81 21.96 1.26
N ALA A 9 14.72 22.72 1.15
CA ALA A 9 13.54 22.32 0.37
C ALA A 9 13.87 22.04 -1.11
N THR A 10 14.87 22.70 -1.67
CA THR A 10 15.31 22.51 -3.05
C THR A 10 15.89 21.11 -3.30
N TYR A 11 16.50 20.52 -2.28
CA TYR A 11 17.19 19.23 -2.38
C TYR A 11 16.47 18.11 -1.66
N ASP A 12 15.63 18.44 -0.68
CA ASP A 12 14.88 17.48 0.12
C ASP A 12 13.51 17.20 -0.50
N THR A 13 13.48 16.27 -1.45
CA THR A 13 12.24 15.88 -2.14
C THR A 13 11.28 15.08 -1.24
N TRP A 14 11.74 14.53 -0.12
CA TRP A 14 10.93 13.72 0.81
C TRP A 14 10.25 14.58 1.88
N GLY A 15 11.03 15.33 2.63
CA GLY A 15 10.54 16.19 3.72
C GLY A 15 10.12 17.59 3.24
N GLY A 16 10.58 18.01 2.06
CA GLY A 16 10.37 19.38 1.57
C GLY A 16 11.12 20.42 2.41
N GLY A 17 12.26 20.03 3.01
CA GLY A 17 13.04 20.87 3.91
C GLY A 17 12.48 20.96 5.33
N ASP A 18 11.43 20.21 5.66
CA ASP A 18 10.84 20.21 7.01
C ASP A 18 11.46 19.09 7.87
N PRO A 19 12.28 19.43 8.88
CA PRO A 19 12.87 18.45 9.79
C PRO A 19 11.84 17.60 10.54
N ALA A 20 10.61 18.11 10.76
CA ALA A 20 9.57 17.37 11.45
C ALA A 20 9.14 16.12 10.66
N ILE A 21 9.12 16.19 9.34
CA ILE A 21 8.83 15.03 8.47
C ILE A 21 9.92 13.97 8.62
N TRP A 22 11.19 14.35 8.69
CA TRP A 22 12.30 13.42 8.91
C TRP A 22 12.22 12.74 10.28
N VAL A 23 11.80 13.46 11.32
CA VAL A 23 11.53 12.87 12.63
C VAL A 23 10.40 11.85 12.54
N GLN A 24 9.31 12.15 11.82
CA GLN A 24 8.21 11.20 11.62
C GLN A 24 8.65 9.96 10.84
N ILE A 25 9.48 10.12 9.80
CA ILE A 25 10.07 8.99 9.05
C ILE A 25 10.90 8.12 10.00
N ALA A 26 11.81 8.73 10.77
CA ALA A 26 12.68 8.01 11.70
C ALA A 26 11.89 7.27 12.78
N ASN A 27 10.88 7.90 13.35
CA ASN A 27 10.01 7.27 14.36
C ASN A 27 9.17 6.14 13.77
N THR A 28 8.62 6.30 12.56
CA THR A 28 7.91 5.21 11.87
C THR A 28 8.84 4.02 11.64
N MET A 29 10.11 4.26 11.27
CA MET A 29 11.11 3.22 11.09
C MET A 29 11.47 2.54 12.43
N LYS A 30 11.69 3.30 13.50
CA LYS A 30 11.94 2.75 14.85
C LYS A 30 10.80 1.85 15.31
N LEU A 31 9.55 2.32 15.15
CA LEU A 31 8.35 1.54 15.52
C LEU A 31 8.27 0.25 14.69
N ARG A 32 8.49 0.33 13.37
CA ARG A 32 8.52 -0.84 12.48
C ARG A 32 9.58 -1.86 12.91
N ILE A 33 10.80 -1.42 13.20
CA ILE A 33 11.90 -2.30 13.62
C ILE A 33 11.57 -2.96 14.95
N ALA A 34 11.12 -2.20 15.97
CA ALA A 34 10.74 -2.74 17.26
C ALA A 34 9.67 -3.84 17.14
N LEU A 35 8.63 -3.60 16.34
CA LEU A 35 7.58 -4.59 16.10
C LEU A 35 8.08 -5.82 15.34
N ARG A 36 8.93 -5.66 14.34
CA ARG A 36 9.54 -6.81 13.61
C ARG A 36 10.39 -7.67 14.51
N LEU A 37 11.08 -7.08 15.48
CA LEU A 37 11.92 -7.79 16.46
C LEU A 37 11.13 -8.32 17.66
N SER A 38 9.82 -8.05 17.78
CA SER A 38 9.04 -8.40 18.97
C SER A 38 9.04 -9.89 19.33
N LYS A 39 9.24 -10.78 18.35
CA LYS A 39 9.40 -12.24 18.62
C LYS A 39 10.76 -12.63 19.20
N ARG A 40 11.70 -11.69 19.24
CA ARG A 40 13.06 -11.85 19.78
C ARG A 40 13.29 -10.90 20.97
N GLU A 41 12.24 -10.50 21.64
CA GLU A 41 12.26 -9.47 22.70
C GLU A 41 13.24 -9.82 23.84
N SER A 42 13.27 -11.09 24.27
CA SER A 42 14.21 -11.54 25.31
C SER A 42 15.68 -11.46 24.88
N GLU A 43 15.98 -11.73 23.62
CA GLU A 43 17.35 -11.63 23.08
C GLU A 43 17.75 -10.16 22.97
N MET A 44 16.84 -9.31 22.46
CA MET A 44 17.08 -7.88 22.38
C MET A 44 17.29 -7.26 23.75
N ALA A 45 16.54 -7.70 24.77
CA ALA A 45 16.73 -7.25 26.14
C ALA A 45 18.10 -7.68 26.71
N ALA A 46 18.59 -8.89 26.38
CA ALA A 46 19.93 -9.34 26.78
C ALA A 46 21.04 -8.48 26.14
N ASP A 47 20.80 -7.95 24.94
CA ASP A 47 21.69 -7.03 24.24
C ASP A 47 21.48 -5.55 24.65
N GLY A 48 20.63 -5.29 25.65
CA GLY A 48 20.40 -3.95 26.20
C GLY A 48 19.33 -3.12 25.48
N TYR A 49 18.52 -3.73 24.60
CA TYR A 49 17.45 -3.03 23.88
C TYR A 49 16.07 -3.35 24.46
N ASP A 50 15.40 -2.34 25.00
CA ASP A 50 13.98 -2.43 25.39
C ASP A 50 13.09 -2.03 24.19
N LEU A 51 12.56 -3.04 23.49
CA LEU A 51 11.74 -2.83 22.30
C LEU A 51 10.45 -2.08 22.61
N LYS A 52 9.84 -2.31 23.78
CA LYS A 52 8.64 -1.62 24.20
C LYS A 52 8.92 -0.14 24.47
N ALA A 53 10.01 0.18 25.15
CA ALA A 53 10.42 1.56 25.41
C ALA A 53 10.74 2.30 24.11
N ILE A 54 11.45 1.65 23.16
CA ILE A 54 11.76 2.20 21.83
C ILE A 54 10.46 2.48 21.07
N ALA A 55 9.51 1.54 21.04
CA ALA A 55 8.22 1.71 20.39
C ALA A 55 7.39 2.82 21.01
N THR A 56 7.36 2.91 22.36
CA THR A 56 6.64 3.95 23.09
C THR A 56 7.18 5.34 22.75
N ALA A 57 8.50 5.50 22.77
CA ALA A 57 9.11 6.79 22.43
C ALA A 57 8.90 7.22 20.96
N ALA A 58 8.65 6.28 20.07
CA ALA A 58 8.42 6.56 18.64
C ALA A 58 6.95 6.81 18.31
N ALA A 59 6.01 6.26 19.08
CA ALA A 59 4.58 6.16 18.71
C ALA A 59 3.89 7.52 18.53
N ASP A 60 4.23 8.53 19.33
CA ASP A 60 3.52 9.81 19.36
C ASP A 60 3.79 10.70 18.15
N ASN A 61 4.87 10.45 17.40
CA ASN A 61 5.27 11.29 16.27
C ASN A 61 5.76 10.49 15.06
N THR A 62 4.88 9.64 14.53
CA THR A 62 5.09 8.87 13.30
C THR A 62 4.49 9.60 12.08
N LEU A 63 4.63 9.04 10.89
CA LEU A 63 3.97 9.54 9.67
C LEU A 63 2.45 9.56 9.76
N ALA A 64 1.84 8.89 10.74
CA ALA A 64 0.40 9.00 11.03
C ALA A 64 -0.01 10.43 11.41
N VAL A 65 0.88 11.22 12.02
CA VAL A 65 0.61 12.61 12.44
C VAL A 65 0.39 13.51 11.23
N SER A 66 1.27 13.44 10.22
CA SER A 66 1.09 14.23 9.00
C SER A 66 0.12 13.61 8.00
N GLY A 67 -0.07 12.29 8.05
CA GLY A 67 -0.80 11.54 7.03
C GLY A 67 -0.15 11.57 5.64
N LYS A 68 1.09 12.04 5.56
CA LYS A 68 1.79 12.27 4.29
C LYS A 68 2.62 11.04 3.90
N ASP A 69 2.34 10.50 2.72
CA ASP A 69 3.20 9.49 2.11
C ASP A 69 4.53 10.11 1.66
N ILE A 70 5.61 9.38 1.85
CA ILE A 70 6.92 9.75 1.32
C ILE A 70 7.08 9.06 -0.03
N VAL A 71 7.25 9.86 -1.07
CA VAL A 71 7.25 9.40 -2.46
C VAL A 71 8.39 10.03 -3.25
N ILE A 72 8.87 9.31 -4.26
CA ILE A 72 9.73 9.85 -5.30
C ILE A 72 8.83 10.35 -6.43
N LYS A 73 8.92 11.65 -6.77
CA LYS A 73 8.10 12.30 -7.82
C LYS A 73 8.93 12.76 -9.00
N ASP A 74 10.23 13.00 -8.78
CA ASP A 74 11.10 13.72 -9.70
C ASP A 74 11.81 12.77 -10.68
N GLN A 75 11.42 11.50 -10.67
CA GLN A 75 11.95 10.48 -11.55
C GLN A 75 10.82 9.76 -12.28
N SER A 76 11.13 9.30 -13.48
CA SER A 76 10.25 8.47 -14.28
C SER A 76 9.94 7.16 -13.57
N ASN A 77 8.67 6.78 -13.50
CA ASN A 77 8.27 5.48 -12.96
C ASN A 77 8.40 4.40 -14.04
N GLU A 78 9.53 3.73 -14.06
CA GLU A 78 9.87 2.73 -15.06
C GLU A 78 9.00 1.46 -15.01
N LEU A 79 8.17 1.29 -13.98
CA LEU A 79 7.15 0.24 -13.97
C LEU A 79 6.21 0.35 -15.18
N LYS A 80 5.91 1.59 -15.60
CA LYS A 80 5.10 1.85 -16.80
C LYS A 80 5.72 1.21 -18.05
N ARG A 81 7.03 1.33 -18.23
CA ARG A 81 7.75 0.74 -19.37
C ARG A 81 7.65 -0.78 -19.43
N MET A 82 7.74 -1.45 -18.26
CA MET A 82 7.62 -2.90 -18.18
C MET A 82 6.25 -3.39 -18.67
N PHE A 83 5.18 -2.65 -18.34
CA PHE A 83 3.84 -2.97 -18.83
C PHE A 83 3.67 -2.65 -20.32
N GLU A 84 4.26 -1.56 -20.82
CA GLU A 84 4.24 -1.22 -22.26
C GLU A 84 4.98 -2.25 -23.11
N TRP A 85 6.06 -2.82 -22.60
CA TRP A 85 6.79 -3.89 -23.27
C TRP A 85 6.07 -5.25 -23.17
N GLN A 86 4.97 -5.32 -22.45
CA GLN A 86 4.21 -6.55 -22.23
C GLN A 86 5.02 -7.66 -21.54
N ASP A 87 6.04 -7.28 -20.78
CA ASP A 87 6.91 -8.21 -20.06
C ASP A 87 6.36 -8.63 -18.70
N CYS A 88 5.36 -7.93 -18.20
CA CYS A 88 4.71 -8.23 -16.94
C CYS A 88 3.19 -8.04 -17.01
N GLY A 89 2.51 -8.55 -16.02
CA GLY A 89 1.08 -8.35 -15.77
C GLY A 89 0.84 -8.21 -14.28
N MET A 90 -0.38 -7.90 -13.89
CA MET A 90 -0.74 -7.80 -12.49
C MET A 90 -0.60 -9.16 -11.80
N ASN A 91 -0.12 -9.15 -10.55
CA ASN A 91 0.06 -10.37 -9.77
C ASN A 91 -1.29 -10.97 -9.38
N ALA A 92 -1.50 -12.27 -9.66
CA ALA A 92 -2.77 -12.96 -9.39
C ALA A 92 -3.18 -12.93 -7.91
N ASN A 93 -2.24 -13.03 -6.97
CA ASN A 93 -2.54 -13.01 -5.55
C ASN A 93 -3.10 -11.65 -5.13
N LEU A 94 -2.47 -10.56 -5.59
CA LEU A 94 -2.97 -9.21 -5.33
C LEU A 94 -4.37 -9.02 -5.94
N VAL A 95 -4.55 -9.39 -7.19
CA VAL A 95 -5.86 -9.26 -7.88
C VAL A 95 -6.93 -10.04 -7.15
N THR A 96 -6.69 -11.32 -6.83
CA THR A 96 -7.65 -12.18 -6.15
C THR A 96 -8.02 -11.62 -4.77
N LEU A 97 -7.03 -11.14 -4.02
CA LEU A 97 -7.25 -10.52 -2.71
C LEU A 97 -8.16 -9.27 -2.84
N MET A 98 -7.81 -8.35 -3.73
CA MET A 98 -8.56 -7.11 -3.90
C MET A 98 -9.98 -7.34 -4.45
N VAL A 99 -10.14 -8.29 -5.37
CA VAL A 99 -11.48 -8.69 -5.89
C VAL A 99 -12.30 -9.35 -4.78
N GLY A 100 -11.71 -10.28 -4.03
CA GLY A 100 -12.39 -10.98 -2.93
C GLY A 100 -12.82 -10.07 -1.79
N MET A 101 -12.08 -8.98 -1.57
CA MET A 101 -12.40 -7.95 -0.58
C MET A 101 -13.33 -6.85 -1.12
N ASN A 102 -13.68 -6.85 -2.40
CA ASN A 102 -14.37 -5.74 -3.07
C ASN A 102 -13.63 -4.39 -2.86
N ASP A 103 -12.30 -4.40 -2.95
CA ASP A 103 -11.48 -3.23 -2.66
C ASP A 103 -11.78 -2.09 -3.65
N PRO A 104 -12.22 -0.92 -3.17
CA PRO A 104 -12.59 0.20 -4.04
C PRO A 104 -11.40 0.78 -4.81
N ARG A 105 -10.17 0.42 -4.46
CA ARG A 105 -8.95 0.84 -5.15
C ARG A 105 -8.61 0.01 -6.38
N LEU A 106 -9.35 -1.07 -6.67
CA LEU A 106 -9.10 -1.90 -7.86
C LEU A 106 -8.86 -1.08 -9.14
N PRO A 107 -9.75 -0.13 -9.51
CA PRO A 107 -9.56 0.67 -10.72
C PRO A 107 -8.42 1.70 -10.60
N LEU A 108 -7.92 1.99 -9.38
CA LEU A 108 -6.75 2.84 -9.17
C LEU A 108 -5.43 2.12 -9.48
N TYR A 109 -5.43 0.79 -9.40
CA TYR A 109 -4.23 -0.02 -9.63
C TYR A 109 -4.20 -0.65 -11.01
N MET A 110 -5.36 -1.11 -11.53
CA MET A 110 -5.35 -1.95 -12.72
C MET A 110 -6.61 -1.81 -13.56
N THR A 111 -6.45 -2.08 -14.86
CA THR A 111 -7.57 -2.30 -15.78
C THR A 111 -8.19 -3.68 -15.55
N LYS A 112 -9.36 -3.92 -16.10
CA LYS A 112 -9.82 -5.28 -16.37
C LYS A 112 -8.93 -5.91 -17.45
N ASN A 113 -9.16 -7.18 -17.80
CA ASN A 113 -8.37 -7.88 -18.81
C ASN A 113 -8.22 -7.06 -20.11
N ALA A 114 -6.98 -6.96 -20.59
CA ALA A 114 -6.65 -6.10 -21.75
C ALA A 114 -7.08 -6.70 -23.09
N ASP A 115 -7.27 -8.02 -23.14
CA ASP A 115 -7.70 -8.73 -24.33
C ASP A 115 -8.62 -9.91 -23.96
N GLU A 116 -9.22 -10.56 -24.98
CA GLU A 116 -9.97 -11.79 -24.82
C GLU A 116 -9.08 -12.93 -24.30
N ILE A 117 -9.59 -13.70 -23.35
CA ILE A 117 -8.90 -14.86 -22.78
C ILE A 117 -9.71 -16.12 -23.08
N LYS A 118 -9.05 -17.16 -23.63
CA LYS A 118 -9.62 -18.48 -23.81
C LYS A 118 -9.02 -19.44 -22.80
N ASN A 119 -9.85 -20.21 -22.12
CA ASN A 119 -9.36 -21.28 -21.25
C ASN A 119 -9.15 -22.59 -22.04
N GLU A 120 -8.60 -23.60 -21.39
CA GLU A 120 -8.33 -24.91 -22.00
C GLU A 120 -9.58 -25.61 -22.55
N LYS A 121 -10.76 -25.26 -22.08
CA LYS A 121 -12.05 -25.79 -22.57
C LYS A 121 -12.62 -25.00 -23.74
N GLY A 122 -11.94 -23.94 -24.18
CA GLY A 122 -12.38 -23.04 -25.23
C GLY A 122 -13.42 -22.01 -24.79
N GLU A 123 -13.70 -21.91 -23.48
CA GLU A 123 -14.59 -20.88 -22.94
C GLU A 123 -13.91 -19.52 -23.03
N VAL A 124 -14.67 -18.53 -23.53
CA VAL A 124 -14.14 -17.19 -23.81
C VAL A 124 -14.53 -16.23 -22.70
N THR A 125 -13.52 -15.56 -22.14
CA THR A 125 -13.73 -14.39 -21.29
C THR A 125 -13.53 -13.14 -22.15
N PRO A 126 -14.57 -12.33 -22.35
CA PRO A 126 -14.48 -11.15 -23.20
C PRO A 126 -13.46 -10.13 -22.67
N LYS A 127 -12.91 -9.33 -23.60
CA LYS A 127 -12.08 -8.18 -23.25
C LYS A 127 -12.81 -7.25 -22.28
N ASN A 128 -12.06 -6.68 -21.33
CA ASN A 128 -12.53 -5.68 -20.36
C ASN A 128 -13.71 -6.13 -19.48
N SER A 129 -13.78 -7.42 -19.16
CA SER A 129 -14.89 -7.98 -18.38
C SER A 129 -14.53 -8.32 -16.94
N VAL A 130 -13.28 -8.77 -16.68
CA VAL A 130 -12.85 -9.24 -15.37
C VAL A 130 -11.49 -8.68 -14.96
N TYR A 131 -11.27 -8.55 -13.67
CA TYR A 131 -9.93 -8.36 -13.13
C TYR A 131 -9.24 -9.72 -13.02
N CYS A 132 -8.07 -9.85 -13.62
CA CYS A 132 -7.30 -11.09 -13.61
C CYS A 132 -5.80 -10.81 -13.63
N GLY A 133 -5.04 -11.68 -12.97
CA GLY A 133 -3.60 -11.54 -12.84
C GLY A 133 -2.84 -12.80 -13.20
N ILE A 134 -1.54 -12.68 -13.31
CA ILE A 134 -0.61 -13.78 -13.61
C ILE A 134 -0.16 -14.41 -12.29
N ARG A 135 -0.18 -15.73 -12.22
CA ARG A 135 0.41 -16.47 -11.10
C ARG A 135 1.93 -16.39 -11.17
N TYR A 136 2.57 -16.16 -10.03
CA TYR A 136 4.02 -16.27 -9.93
C TYR A 136 4.48 -17.70 -10.28
N ALA A 137 5.56 -17.80 -11.04
CA ALA A 137 6.13 -19.06 -11.49
C ALA A 137 5.15 -19.99 -12.24
N SER A 138 4.23 -19.43 -13.02
CA SER A 138 3.18 -20.19 -13.71
C SER A 138 3.67 -21.06 -14.88
N GLY A 139 4.97 -21.16 -15.12
CA GLY A 139 5.52 -22.01 -16.17
C GLY A 139 5.18 -21.58 -17.59
N MET A 140 4.84 -20.31 -17.79
CA MET A 140 4.57 -19.76 -19.12
C MET A 140 5.86 -19.75 -19.93
N ALA A 141 6.00 -20.75 -20.79
CA ALA A 141 7.27 -21.10 -21.40
C ALA A 141 7.75 -20.07 -22.42
N GLN A 142 6.84 -19.32 -23.05
CA GLN A 142 7.23 -18.42 -24.13
C GLN A 142 6.31 -17.23 -24.29
N LYS A 143 6.87 -16.05 -24.36
CA LYS A 143 6.18 -14.83 -24.76
C LYS A 143 5.64 -14.99 -26.18
N GLY A 144 4.35 -14.69 -26.39
CA GLY A 144 3.70 -14.81 -27.69
C GLY A 144 3.16 -16.19 -28.04
N SER A 145 3.34 -17.20 -27.18
CA SER A 145 2.65 -18.50 -27.30
C SER A 145 1.22 -18.38 -26.78
N ASP A 146 0.35 -19.35 -27.13
CA ASP A 146 -1.01 -19.39 -26.61
C ASP A 146 -1.08 -19.48 -25.08
N GLY A 147 -0.03 -19.95 -24.42
CA GLY A 147 0.12 -19.96 -22.96
C GLY A 147 0.60 -18.64 -22.35
N TRP A 148 1.03 -17.66 -23.14
CA TRP A 148 1.45 -16.36 -22.62
C TRP A 148 0.29 -15.37 -22.56
N TYR A 149 -0.24 -15.19 -21.38
CA TYR A 149 -1.40 -14.31 -21.15
C TYR A 149 -1.04 -12.97 -20.51
N GLY A 150 0.24 -12.65 -20.31
CA GLY A 150 0.68 -11.45 -19.61
C GLY A 150 0.06 -10.17 -20.15
N TYR A 151 0.12 -9.98 -21.45
CA TYR A 151 -0.46 -8.82 -22.14
C TYR A 151 -1.99 -8.84 -22.22
N LYS A 152 -2.63 -10.01 -22.02
CA LYS A 152 -4.09 -10.16 -21.99
C LYS A 152 -4.72 -9.90 -20.63
N MET A 153 -3.92 -10.04 -19.57
CA MET A 153 -4.37 -9.86 -18.18
C MET A 153 -4.57 -8.38 -17.83
N SER A 154 -5.01 -8.13 -16.62
CA SER A 154 -5.10 -6.77 -16.07
C SER A 154 -3.75 -6.07 -16.15
N GLN A 155 -3.77 -4.82 -16.60
CA GLN A 155 -2.59 -3.98 -16.77
C GLN A 155 -2.58 -2.89 -15.70
N TRP A 156 -1.40 -2.50 -15.27
CA TRP A 156 -1.24 -1.36 -14.38
C TRP A 156 -1.69 -0.06 -15.05
N VAL A 157 -2.51 0.73 -14.36
CA VAL A 157 -3.09 1.97 -14.91
C VAL A 157 -2.21 3.20 -14.72
N GLY A 158 -1.12 3.11 -13.94
CA GLY A 158 -0.22 4.22 -13.70
C GLY A 158 0.50 4.71 -14.97
N SER A 159 1.16 5.82 -14.82
CA SER A 159 1.95 6.48 -15.86
C SER A 159 3.41 6.65 -15.42
N TYR A 160 4.26 7.16 -16.31
CA TYR A 160 5.63 7.54 -15.96
C TYR A 160 5.71 8.60 -14.84
N ASN A 161 4.66 9.41 -14.68
CA ASN A 161 4.56 10.45 -13.65
C ASN A 161 3.90 9.94 -12.35
N THR A 162 3.52 8.67 -12.27
CA THR A 162 2.95 8.11 -11.04
C THR A 162 4.00 8.09 -9.96
N PRO A 163 3.77 8.74 -8.80
CA PRO A 163 4.73 8.75 -7.70
C PRO A 163 5.10 7.35 -7.23
N LEU A 164 6.38 7.14 -6.91
CA LEU A 164 6.84 5.88 -6.35
C LEU A 164 6.89 5.97 -4.82
N PRO A 165 6.01 5.27 -4.09
CA PRO A 165 5.96 5.36 -2.64
C PRO A 165 7.16 4.64 -1.99
N ILE A 166 7.81 5.32 -1.06
CA ILE A 166 8.89 4.79 -0.21
C ILE A 166 8.34 4.42 1.18
N PHE A 167 7.55 5.31 1.77
CA PHE A 167 6.81 5.08 3.00
C PHE A 167 5.36 5.52 2.82
N LYS A 168 4.45 4.64 3.14
CA LYS A 168 3.03 4.97 3.20
C LYS A 168 2.63 5.33 4.62
N ALA A 169 2.05 6.52 4.82
CA ALA A 169 1.59 6.97 6.12
C ALA A 169 0.51 6.04 6.72
N ALA A 170 -0.27 5.39 5.88
CA ALA A 170 -1.23 4.35 6.30
C ALA A 170 -0.55 3.20 7.05
N GLU A 171 0.70 2.81 6.69
CA GLU A 171 1.46 1.80 7.42
C GLU A 171 1.71 2.21 8.86
N ALA A 172 1.98 3.51 9.12
CA ALA A 172 2.19 4.00 10.47
C ALA A 172 0.98 3.74 11.38
N TYR A 173 -0.23 3.87 10.86
CA TYR A 173 -1.46 3.53 11.60
C TYR A 173 -1.55 2.03 11.92
N PHE A 174 -1.19 1.15 10.99
CA PHE A 174 -1.18 -0.29 11.25
C PHE A 174 -0.10 -0.69 12.25
N LEU A 175 1.08 -0.04 12.20
CA LEU A 175 2.13 -0.24 13.19
C LEU A 175 1.69 0.23 14.58
N LEU A 176 0.98 1.36 14.69
CA LEU A 176 0.40 1.84 15.95
C LEU A 176 -0.68 0.88 16.48
N ALA A 177 -1.53 0.34 15.59
CA ALA A 177 -2.51 -0.67 15.97
C ALA A 177 -1.85 -1.94 16.52
N GLU A 178 -0.78 -2.42 15.89
CA GLU A 178 0.00 -3.56 16.37
C GLU A 178 0.70 -3.26 17.70
N ALA A 179 1.30 -2.06 17.86
CA ALA A 179 1.93 -1.65 19.11
C ALA A 179 0.92 -1.54 20.26
N LYS A 180 -0.30 -1.05 19.97
CA LYS A 180 -1.41 -1.02 20.92
C LYS A 180 -1.81 -2.42 21.35
N LEU A 181 -1.95 -3.34 20.39
CA LEU A 181 -2.33 -4.72 20.64
C LEU A 181 -1.27 -5.47 21.48
N ARG A 182 0.03 -5.32 21.14
CA ARG A 182 1.11 -6.07 21.80
C ARG A 182 1.50 -5.50 23.16
N TRP A 183 1.63 -4.19 23.24
CA TRP A 183 2.25 -3.51 24.38
C TRP A 183 1.35 -2.49 25.06
N ASN A 184 0.12 -2.34 24.60
CA ASN A 184 -0.84 -1.34 25.07
C ASN A 184 -0.30 0.10 24.97
N ILE A 185 0.41 0.42 23.89
CA ILE A 185 0.97 1.75 23.63
C ILE A 185 -0.11 2.66 23.04
N GLY A 186 -0.13 3.94 23.47
CA GLY A 186 -1.06 4.97 22.99
C GLY A 186 -2.48 4.88 23.56
N GLY A 187 -3.26 5.94 23.33
CA GLY A 187 -4.63 6.09 23.86
C GLY A 187 -5.72 5.62 22.89
N THR A 188 -5.44 5.58 21.59
CA THR A 188 -6.42 5.23 20.53
C THR A 188 -6.65 3.72 20.51
N SER A 189 -7.89 3.29 20.23
CA SER A 189 -8.23 1.87 20.15
C SER A 189 -7.58 1.21 18.92
N VAL A 190 -7.36 -0.12 19.01
CA VAL A 190 -6.81 -0.89 17.87
C VAL A 190 -7.72 -0.78 16.65
N LYS A 191 -9.04 -0.86 16.87
CA LYS A 191 -10.04 -0.71 15.81
C LYS A 191 -9.92 0.63 15.10
N ASP A 192 -9.90 1.73 15.87
CA ASP A 192 -9.84 3.08 15.28
C ASP A 192 -8.55 3.30 14.50
N LEU A 193 -7.41 2.83 15.00
CA LEU A 193 -6.13 2.89 14.29
C LEU A 193 -6.16 2.08 13.01
N TYR A 194 -6.71 0.89 13.03
CA TYR A 194 -6.86 0.02 11.86
C TYR A 194 -7.74 0.68 10.78
N GLU A 195 -8.91 1.18 11.16
CA GLU A 195 -9.84 1.84 10.24
C GLU A 195 -9.27 3.14 9.66
N GLN A 196 -8.56 3.94 10.48
CA GLN A 196 -7.86 5.13 10.02
C GLN A 196 -6.77 4.80 9.00
N GLY A 197 -6.03 3.71 9.20
CA GLY A 197 -5.04 3.22 8.24
C GLY A 197 -5.67 2.89 6.89
N ILE A 198 -6.80 2.19 6.87
CA ILE A 198 -7.52 1.88 5.63
C ILE A 198 -8.01 3.16 4.95
N ARG A 199 -8.66 4.07 5.68
CA ARG A 199 -9.15 5.35 5.15
C ARG A 199 -8.03 6.17 4.52
N LEU A 200 -6.93 6.31 5.25
CA LEU A 200 -5.79 7.07 4.75
C LEU A 200 -5.18 6.43 3.51
N SER A 201 -5.05 5.10 3.49
CA SER A 201 -4.55 4.37 2.32
C SER A 201 -5.39 4.65 1.06
N ILE A 202 -6.72 4.63 1.18
CA ILE A 202 -7.61 4.92 0.06
C ILE A 202 -7.49 6.39 -0.38
N LYS A 203 -7.47 7.33 0.58
CA LYS A 203 -7.37 8.77 0.30
C LYS A 203 -6.05 9.15 -0.36
N ASN A 204 -4.94 8.56 0.10
CA ASN A 204 -3.62 8.83 -0.48
C ASN A 204 -3.49 8.23 -1.89
N GLU A 205 -4.07 7.05 -2.18
CA GLU A 205 -4.12 6.53 -3.55
C GLU A 205 -4.93 7.44 -4.47
N LEU A 206 -6.06 7.97 -4.00
CA LEU A 206 -6.83 8.96 -4.76
C LEU A 206 -6.06 10.25 -5.05
N ALA A 207 -5.16 10.66 -4.16
CA ALA A 207 -4.30 11.82 -4.39
C ALA A 207 -3.34 11.63 -5.58
N TYR A 208 -3.05 10.39 -5.96
CA TYR A 208 -2.24 10.05 -7.14
C TYR A 208 -3.05 9.97 -8.44
N LYS A 209 -4.37 10.16 -8.39
CA LYS A 209 -5.29 9.98 -9.53
C LYS A 209 -4.96 10.84 -10.76
N GLY A 210 -4.23 11.93 -10.61
CA GLY A 210 -3.71 12.71 -11.75
C GLY A 210 -2.86 11.88 -12.72
N SER A 211 -2.34 10.74 -12.24
CA SER A 211 -1.60 9.75 -13.01
C SER A 211 -2.49 8.66 -13.62
N PHE A 212 -3.79 8.61 -13.23
CA PHE A 212 -4.75 7.57 -13.61
C PHE A 212 -5.90 8.18 -14.40
N ALA A 213 -5.95 7.96 -15.70
CA ALA A 213 -7.02 8.50 -16.53
C ALA A 213 -8.38 7.83 -16.23
N GLY A 214 -9.44 8.64 -16.11
CA GLY A 214 -10.83 8.15 -16.07
C GLY A 214 -11.31 7.60 -14.73
N ILE A 215 -10.61 7.85 -13.61
CA ILE A 215 -11.06 7.40 -12.29
C ILE A 215 -11.77 8.53 -11.56
N GLU A 216 -13.02 8.22 -11.20
CA GLU A 216 -13.84 9.08 -10.36
C GLU A 216 -13.45 8.97 -8.88
N ASN A 217 -13.99 9.86 -8.07
CA ASN A 217 -13.74 9.90 -6.64
C ASN A 217 -14.33 8.67 -5.93
N ILE A 218 -13.64 8.13 -4.94
CA ILE A 218 -14.20 7.17 -3.98
C ILE A 218 -14.79 7.97 -2.83
N SER A 219 -16.12 7.93 -2.68
CA SER A 219 -16.81 8.68 -1.62
C SER A 219 -16.51 8.14 -0.22
N ASP A 220 -16.62 8.99 0.81
CA ASP A 220 -16.49 8.54 2.20
C ASP A 220 -17.51 7.43 2.53
N ALA A 221 -18.72 7.49 1.97
CA ALA A 221 -19.73 6.43 2.12
C ALA A 221 -19.28 5.09 1.52
N ALA A 222 -18.57 5.11 0.39
CA ALA A 222 -18.00 3.88 -0.20
C ALA A 222 -16.86 3.33 0.66
N ILE A 223 -16.05 4.21 1.26
CA ILE A 223 -14.99 3.81 2.20
C ILE A 223 -15.62 3.21 3.46
N ASP A 224 -16.67 3.82 4.01
CA ASP A 224 -17.40 3.30 5.17
C ASP A 224 -18.03 1.93 4.88
N ALA A 225 -18.65 1.77 3.72
CA ALA A 225 -19.21 0.50 3.30
C ALA A 225 -18.14 -0.59 3.16
N TYR A 226 -16.96 -0.24 2.67
CA TYR A 226 -15.82 -1.16 2.56
C TYR A 226 -15.29 -1.58 3.95
N ILE A 227 -15.13 -0.64 4.87
CA ILE A 227 -14.64 -0.90 6.23
C ILE A 227 -15.66 -1.70 7.04
N ASN A 228 -16.94 -1.37 6.95
CA ASN A 228 -18.02 -1.98 7.73
C ASN A 228 -18.74 -3.12 6.98
N GLY A 229 -18.30 -3.46 5.78
CA GLY A 229 -18.88 -4.52 4.97
C GLY A 229 -18.79 -5.89 5.64
N THR A 230 -19.77 -6.74 5.41
CA THR A 230 -19.80 -8.11 5.96
C THR A 230 -19.03 -9.12 5.12
N THR A 231 -18.55 -8.71 3.96
CA THR A 231 -17.81 -9.54 3.01
C THR A 231 -16.38 -9.01 2.88
N GLY A 232 -15.42 -9.90 3.09
CA GLY A 232 -14.00 -9.56 2.99
C GLY A 232 -13.34 -9.29 4.35
N GLN A 233 -12.02 -9.13 4.33
CA GLN A 233 -11.19 -8.99 5.54
C GLN A 233 -10.94 -7.52 5.95
N ALA A 234 -11.67 -6.57 5.36
CA ALA A 234 -11.53 -5.16 5.73
C ALA A 234 -12.14 -4.84 7.09
N ASN A 235 -13.12 -5.65 7.52
CA ASN A 235 -13.70 -5.51 8.85
C ASN A 235 -12.69 -5.82 9.94
N TYR A 236 -12.63 -4.94 10.93
CA TYR A 236 -11.89 -5.24 12.15
C TYR A 236 -12.59 -6.37 12.92
N VAL A 237 -11.84 -7.41 13.20
CA VAL A 237 -12.24 -8.49 14.12
C VAL A 237 -11.36 -8.38 15.34
N ASP A 238 -11.98 -8.25 16.53
CA ASP A 238 -11.24 -8.18 17.78
C ASP A 238 -10.52 -9.51 18.04
N PRO A 239 -9.18 -9.55 18.09
CA PRO A 239 -8.46 -10.80 18.31
C PRO A 239 -8.68 -11.41 19.71
N GLY A 240 -9.25 -10.65 20.63
CA GLY A 240 -9.63 -11.15 21.97
C GLY A 240 -10.91 -11.99 21.98
N ASN A 241 -11.69 -11.97 20.90
CA ASN A 241 -12.97 -12.68 20.77
C ASN A 241 -12.96 -13.83 19.75
N SER A 242 -11.77 -14.27 19.32
CA SER A 242 -11.60 -15.39 18.38
C SER A 242 -11.17 -16.68 19.08
#